data_51f2496451dcdaad447fc2450df35176
#
_entry.id   51f2496451dcdaad447fc2450df35176
#
_cell.length_a   1.000
_cell.length_b   1.000
_cell.length_c   1.000
_cell.angle_alpha   90.00
_cell.angle_beta   90.00
_cell.angle_gamma   90.00
#
_symmetry.space_group_name_H-M   'P 1'
#
loop_
_entity.id
_entity.type
_entity.pdbx_description
1 polymer ?
#
loop_
_entity_poly.entity_id
_entity_poly.type
_entity_poly.pdbx_seq_one_letter_code
_entity_poly.pdbx_strand_id
1 'polypeptide(L)'
;MVDLITELEKSFDGDAWHGNNVMAQLKSADAGKVFARHIPNAHTIAELVLHLTAWTEEVTERIEGRNAKEPVRGDWPAPTAHSDQEWQLMVNDFKKANDKLIATLKNLNLTDWSRAVKDDREFGENESINYAQLINGLIQHHAYHSGQIALL
;
A
#
# COMPACT_ATOMS: atom_id res chain seq x y z
N MET A 1 20.51 6.33 -10.52
CA MET A 1 19.59 5.24 -10.07
C MET A 1 18.45 5.93 -9.30
N VAL A 2 17.20 5.60 -9.56
CA VAL A 2 16.06 6.17 -8.83
C VAL A 2 16.09 5.60 -7.40
N ASP A 3 15.97 6.47 -6.41
CA ASP A 3 15.86 6.06 -5.01
C ASP A 3 14.40 5.68 -4.71
N LEU A 4 14.10 4.39 -4.77
CA LEU A 4 12.75 3.86 -4.57
C LEU A 4 12.23 4.09 -3.14
N ILE A 5 13.09 4.21 -2.14
CA ILE A 5 12.65 4.56 -0.78
C ILE A 5 12.12 5.98 -0.77
N THR A 6 12.87 6.93 -1.32
CA THR A 6 12.42 8.31 -1.45
C THR A 6 11.13 8.43 -2.27
N GLU A 7 11.00 7.67 -3.38
CA GLU A 7 9.76 7.71 -4.18
C GLU A 7 8.57 7.08 -3.45
N LEU A 8 8.78 6.04 -2.65
CA LEU A 8 7.74 5.49 -1.78
C LEU A 8 7.31 6.50 -0.70
N GLU A 9 8.28 7.12 -0.01
CA GLU A 9 7.99 8.17 0.99
C GLU A 9 7.19 9.31 0.38
N LYS A 10 7.55 9.77 -0.84
CA LYS A 10 6.80 10.81 -1.55
C LYS A 10 5.37 10.40 -1.88
N SER A 11 5.16 9.20 -2.43
CA SER A 11 3.83 8.72 -2.80
C SER A 11 2.92 8.52 -1.59
N PHE A 12 3.51 8.22 -0.42
CA PHE A 12 2.80 7.96 0.83
C PHE A 12 2.42 9.24 1.59
N ASP A 13 3.38 10.07 2.01
CA ASP A 13 3.15 11.29 2.83
C ASP A 13 4.13 12.43 2.49
N GLY A 14 4.71 12.45 1.29
CA GLY A 14 5.67 13.45 0.84
C GLY A 14 5.17 14.28 -0.35
N ASP A 15 6.09 14.97 -1.00
CA ASP A 15 5.82 15.78 -2.20
C ASP A 15 5.91 14.91 -3.46
N ALA A 16 4.78 14.30 -3.83
CA ALA A 16 4.67 13.40 -4.96
C ALA A 16 4.50 14.17 -6.27
N TRP A 17 5.21 13.75 -7.34
CA TRP A 17 5.10 14.39 -8.65
C TRP A 17 3.67 14.33 -9.25
N HIS A 18 2.91 13.30 -8.93
CA HIS A 18 1.54 13.12 -9.44
C HIS A 18 0.46 13.98 -8.74
N GLY A 19 0.83 14.81 -7.76
CA GLY A 19 -0.09 15.62 -6.98
C GLY A 19 -0.19 15.15 -5.52
N ASN A 20 -1.37 15.25 -4.90
CA ASN A 20 -1.54 14.87 -3.50
C ASN A 20 -1.18 13.40 -3.26
N ASN A 21 -0.34 13.16 -2.26
CA ASN A 21 -0.02 11.82 -1.78
C ASN A 21 -1.22 11.16 -1.07
N VAL A 22 -1.12 9.87 -0.77
CA VAL A 22 -2.23 9.13 -0.15
C VAL A 22 -2.66 9.74 1.19
N MET A 23 -1.71 10.08 2.07
CA MET A 23 -2.03 10.65 3.38
C MET A 23 -2.68 12.02 3.29
N ALA A 24 -2.32 12.84 2.30
CA ALA A 24 -2.98 14.12 2.04
C ALA A 24 -4.44 13.91 1.61
N GLN A 25 -4.72 12.92 0.75
CA GLN A 25 -6.08 12.55 0.37
C GLN A 25 -6.90 12.08 1.59
N LEU A 26 -6.32 11.21 2.43
CA LEU A 26 -7.00 10.71 3.62
C LEU A 26 -7.29 11.81 4.65
N LYS A 27 -6.37 12.78 4.82
CA LYS A 27 -6.57 13.94 5.70
C LYS A 27 -7.68 14.87 5.20
N SER A 28 -7.90 14.93 3.88
CA SER A 28 -8.96 15.75 3.28
C SER A 28 -10.31 15.06 3.18
N ALA A 29 -10.36 13.73 3.36
CA ALA A 29 -11.59 12.95 3.29
C ALA A 29 -12.56 13.30 4.43
N ASP A 30 -13.85 13.41 4.10
CA ASP A 30 -14.91 13.63 5.08
C ASP A 30 -15.16 12.33 5.86
N ALA A 31 -14.73 12.30 7.14
CA ALA A 31 -14.87 11.13 8.00
C ALA A 31 -16.31 10.58 8.09
N GLY A 32 -17.32 11.44 7.95
CA GLY A 32 -18.72 11.02 7.91
C GLY A 32 -19.13 10.29 6.62
N LYS A 33 -18.29 10.32 5.58
CA LYS A 33 -18.59 9.74 4.27
C LYS A 33 -17.67 8.61 3.85
N VAL A 34 -16.56 8.38 4.54
CA VAL A 34 -15.54 7.38 4.13
C VAL A 34 -16.07 5.94 4.04
N PHE A 35 -17.14 5.64 4.75
CA PHE A 35 -17.82 4.34 4.72
C PHE A 35 -18.96 4.28 3.69
N ALA A 36 -19.30 5.40 3.06
CA ALA A 36 -20.38 5.46 2.09
C ALA A 36 -19.92 5.00 0.71
N ARG A 37 -20.76 4.24 0.02
CA ARG A 37 -20.52 3.81 -1.36
C ARG A 37 -21.09 4.85 -2.33
N HIS A 38 -20.27 5.83 -2.69
CA HIS A 38 -20.68 6.95 -3.56
C HIS A 38 -20.92 6.54 -5.01
N ILE A 39 -20.17 5.55 -5.48
CA ILE A 39 -20.28 5.00 -6.84
C ILE A 39 -20.75 3.55 -6.75
N PRO A 40 -21.83 3.15 -7.44
CA PRO A 40 -22.29 1.77 -7.46
C PRO A 40 -21.16 0.81 -7.90
N ASN A 41 -20.99 -0.29 -7.18
CA ASN A 41 -19.97 -1.31 -7.42
C ASN A 41 -18.50 -0.86 -7.25
N ALA A 42 -18.23 0.38 -6.85
CA ALA A 42 -16.90 0.80 -6.44
C ALA A 42 -16.66 0.53 -4.95
N HIS A 43 -15.42 0.46 -4.54
CA HIS A 43 -15.04 0.39 -3.12
C HIS A 43 -15.25 1.72 -2.42
N THR A 44 -15.49 1.68 -1.12
CA THR A 44 -15.52 2.87 -0.26
C THR A 44 -14.10 3.33 0.05
N ILE A 45 -13.93 4.58 0.52
CA ILE A 45 -12.61 5.07 0.96
C ILE A 45 -12.05 4.17 2.07
N ALA A 46 -12.89 3.72 3.01
CA ALA A 46 -12.50 2.83 4.09
C ALA A 46 -11.99 1.46 3.56
N GLU A 47 -12.69 0.84 2.60
CA GLU A 47 -12.24 -0.40 1.96
C GLU A 47 -10.91 -0.21 1.22
N LEU A 48 -10.70 0.93 0.54
CA LEU A 48 -9.43 1.25 -0.12
C LEU A 48 -8.27 1.37 0.87
N VAL A 49 -8.48 2.01 2.03
CA VAL A 49 -7.44 2.12 3.08
C VAL A 49 -7.07 0.75 3.65
N LEU A 50 -8.06 -0.10 3.91
CA LEU A 50 -7.81 -1.47 4.39
C LEU A 50 -7.06 -2.31 3.37
N HIS A 51 -7.44 -2.21 2.09
CA HIS A 51 -6.75 -2.89 0.98
C HIS A 51 -5.29 -2.42 0.86
N LEU A 52 -5.05 -1.10 0.87
CA LEU A 52 -3.69 -0.55 0.86
C LEU A 52 -2.86 -1.01 2.05
N THR A 53 -3.45 -1.07 3.26
CA THR A 53 -2.79 -1.57 4.46
C THR A 53 -2.39 -3.04 4.30
N ALA A 54 -3.34 -3.88 3.88
CA ALA A 54 -3.13 -5.30 3.69
C ALA A 54 -1.99 -5.61 2.70
N TRP A 55 -1.97 -4.91 1.57
CA TRP A 55 -0.91 -5.10 0.56
C TRP A 55 0.44 -4.52 0.99
N THR A 56 0.46 -3.41 1.73
CA THR A 56 1.71 -2.87 2.29
C THR A 56 2.33 -3.83 3.30
N GLU A 57 1.51 -4.46 4.15
CA GLU A 57 1.96 -5.51 5.07
C GLU A 57 2.49 -6.74 4.32
N GLU A 58 1.77 -7.23 3.29
CA GLU A 58 2.20 -8.37 2.48
C GLU A 58 3.52 -8.09 1.75
N VAL A 59 3.68 -6.89 1.17
CA VAL A 59 4.94 -6.47 0.55
C VAL A 59 6.08 -6.46 1.57
N THR A 60 5.85 -5.99 2.79
CA THR A 60 6.85 -6.04 3.87
C THR A 60 7.29 -7.48 4.16
N GLU A 61 6.33 -8.41 4.26
CA GLU A 61 6.61 -9.83 4.48
C GLU A 61 7.49 -10.43 3.36
N ARG A 62 7.24 -10.06 2.09
CA ARG A 62 8.06 -10.50 0.94
C ARG A 62 9.48 -9.95 1.01
N ILE A 63 9.65 -8.67 1.38
CA ILE A 63 10.97 -8.05 1.57
C ILE A 63 11.72 -8.72 2.73
N GLU A 64 11.03 -9.14 3.78
CA GLU A 64 11.58 -9.93 4.88
C GLU A 64 11.91 -11.39 4.47
N GLY A 65 11.66 -11.77 3.21
CA GLY A 65 12.03 -13.06 2.62
C GLY A 65 10.99 -14.16 2.77
N ARG A 66 9.75 -13.83 3.09
CA ARG A 66 8.63 -14.79 3.09
C ARG A 66 8.11 -15.01 1.67
N ASN A 67 7.46 -16.17 1.45
CA ASN A 67 6.83 -16.46 0.18
C ASN A 67 5.66 -15.51 -0.10
N ALA A 68 5.54 -15.09 -1.35
CA ALA A 68 4.42 -14.29 -1.82
C ALA A 68 3.10 -15.07 -1.67
N LYS A 69 2.10 -14.41 -1.13
CA LYS A 69 0.77 -14.96 -0.91
C LYS A 69 -0.28 -13.85 -0.95
N GLU A 70 -1.52 -14.19 -0.79
CA GLU A 70 -2.57 -13.21 -0.49
C GLU A 70 -2.33 -12.58 0.88
N PRO A 71 -2.62 -11.29 1.07
CA PRO A 71 -2.49 -10.63 2.36
C PRO A 71 -3.22 -11.39 3.48
N VAL A 72 -2.64 -11.43 4.67
CA VAL A 72 -3.24 -12.12 5.84
C VAL A 72 -4.63 -11.55 6.18
N ARG A 73 -4.84 -10.26 5.95
CA ARG A 73 -6.14 -9.59 6.14
C ARG A 73 -7.15 -9.85 5.01
N GLY A 74 -6.75 -10.59 3.95
CA GLY A 74 -7.48 -10.72 2.68
C GLY A 74 -7.16 -9.56 1.73
N ASP A 75 -7.54 -9.71 0.46
CA ASP A 75 -7.34 -8.68 -0.58
C ASP A 75 -8.20 -7.43 -0.31
N TRP A 76 -9.48 -7.62 0.02
CA TRP A 76 -10.44 -6.54 0.30
C TRP A 76 -11.08 -6.72 1.69
N PRO A 77 -10.35 -6.39 2.78
CA PRO A 77 -10.92 -6.46 4.12
C PRO A 77 -12.08 -5.48 4.28
N ALA A 78 -13.12 -5.89 4.98
CA ALA A 78 -14.23 -5.01 5.31
C ALA A 78 -13.98 -4.28 6.65
N PRO A 79 -14.43 -3.02 6.80
CA PRO A 79 -14.39 -2.33 8.08
C PRO A 79 -15.25 -3.07 9.12
N THR A 80 -14.81 -3.10 10.37
CA THR A 80 -15.50 -3.78 11.50
C THR A 80 -16.58 -2.90 12.12
N ALA A 81 -16.46 -1.59 11.98
CA ALA A 81 -17.43 -0.60 12.43
C ALA A 81 -17.42 0.61 11.49
N HIS A 82 -18.49 1.43 11.55
CA HIS A 82 -18.62 2.67 10.79
C HIS A 82 -18.64 3.87 11.75
N SER A 83 -17.49 4.17 12.35
CA SER A 83 -17.33 5.25 13.33
C SER A 83 -16.06 6.06 13.07
N ASP A 84 -16.02 7.30 13.56
CA ASP A 84 -14.82 8.13 13.48
C ASP A 84 -13.62 7.47 14.16
N GLN A 85 -13.85 6.78 15.26
CA GLN A 85 -12.79 6.05 15.96
C GLN A 85 -12.22 4.94 15.09
N GLU A 86 -13.06 4.14 14.43
CA GLU A 86 -12.63 3.08 13.49
C GLU A 86 -11.84 3.68 12.33
N TRP A 87 -12.34 4.78 11.76
CA TRP A 87 -11.63 5.50 10.70
C TRP A 87 -10.22 5.90 11.10
N GLN A 88 -10.07 6.52 12.29
CA GLN A 88 -8.76 6.92 12.80
C GLN A 88 -7.83 5.72 13.04
N LEU A 89 -8.36 4.60 13.52
CA LEU A 89 -7.57 3.36 13.69
C LEU A 89 -7.09 2.83 12.34
N MET A 90 -7.94 2.80 11.30
CA MET A 90 -7.57 2.34 9.96
C MET A 90 -6.48 3.21 9.33
N VAL A 91 -6.62 4.55 9.40
CA VAL A 91 -5.60 5.48 8.89
C VAL A 91 -4.27 5.32 9.64
N ASN A 92 -4.33 5.14 10.96
CA ASN A 92 -3.13 4.93 11.78
C ASN A 92 -2.46 3.58 11.49
N ASP A 93 -3.24 2.51 11.25
CA ASP A 93 -2.69 1.21 10.86
C ASP A 93 -2.03 1.27 9.49
N PHE A 94 -2.62 1.96 8.52
CA PHE A 94 -2.00 2.21 7.22
C PHE A 94 -0.66 2.95 7.36
N LYS A 95 -0.63 3.98 8.22
CA LYS A 95 0.61 4.71 8.50
C LYS A 95 1.67 3.79 9.10
N LYS A 96 1.33 3.00 10.12
CA LYS A 96 2.26 2.06 10.76
C LYS A 96 2.80 1.01 9.77
N ALA A 97 1.96 0.50 8.87
CA ALA A 97 2.37 -0.46 7.84
C ALA A 97 3.43 0.15 6.91
N ASN A 98 3.22 1.39 6.45
CA ASN A 98 4.21 2.10 5.63
C ASN A 98 5.49 2.44 6.39
N ASP A 99 5.39 2.93 7.63
CA ASP A 99 6.55 3.22 8.48
C ASP A 99 7.41 1.94 8.68
N LYS A 100 6.76 0.78 8.92
CA LYS A 100 7.45 -0.52 9.03
C LYS A 100 8.13 -0.90 7.72
N LEU A 101 7.45 -0.79 6.60
CA LEU A 101 8.03 -1.10 5.29
C LEU A 101 9.25 -0.23 5.01
N ILE A 102 9.13 1.09 5.18
CA ILE A 102 10.24 2.04 4.96
C ILE A 102 11.43 1.70 5.86
N ALA A 103 11.20 1.39 7.14
CA ALA A 103 12.25 0.96 8.05
C ALA A 103 12.92 -0.36 7.59
N THR A 104 12.14 -1.33 7.09
CA THR A 104 12.67 -2.58 6.54
C THR A 104 13.52 -2.33 5.30
N LEU A 105 13.07 -1.47 4.38
CA LEU A 105 13.81 -1.13 3.15
C LEU A 105 15.13 -0.41 3.44
N LYS A 106 15.19 0.45 4.46
CA LYS A 106 16.42 1.17 4.87
C LYS A 106 17.50 0.23 5.38
N ASN A 107 17.18 -1.00 5.74
CA ASN A 107 18.14 -2.03 6.15
C ASN A 107 18.68 -2.88 4.98
N LEU A 108 18.17 -2.70 3.75
CA LEU A 108 18.63 -3.43 2.57
C LEU A 108 19.97 -2.90 2.06
N ASN A 109 20.84 -3.81 1.62
CA ASN A 109 22.03 -3.46 0.87
C ASN A 109 21.71 -3.24 -0.62
N LEU A 110 22.61 -2.60 -1.36
CA LEU A 110 22.42 -2.36 -2.81
C LEU A 110 22.15 -3.63 -3.60
N THR A 111 22.80 -4.74 -3.23
CA THR A 111 22.61 -6.04 -3.90
C THR A 111 21.26 -6.70 -3.59
N ASP A 112 20.63 -6.35 -2.47
CA ASP A 112 19.33 -6.92 -2.11
C ASP A 112 18.21 -6.48 -3.05
N TRP A 113 18.30 -5.29 -3.64
CA TRP A 113 17.29 -4.77 -4.56
C TRP A 113 17.09 -5.63 -5.82
N SER A 114 18.12 -6.38 -6.23
CA SER A 114 18.05 -7.34 -7.34
C SER A 114 17.61 -8.74 -6.92
N ARG A 115 17.42 -9.00 -5.60
CA ARG A 115 16.98 -10.29 -5.10
C ARG A 115 15.57 -10.60 -5.59
N ALA A 116 15.37 -11.81 -6.12
CA ALA A 116 14.05 -12.29 -6.51
C ALA A 116 13.12 -12.41 -5.30
N VAL A 117 11.86 -12.03 -5.46
CA VAL A 117 10.79 -12.32 -4.51
C VAL A 117 10.58 -13.83 -4.48
N LYS A 118 10.51 -14.41 -3.28
CA LYS A 118 10.14 -15.82 -3.14
C LYS A 118 8.67 -16.00 -3.50
N ASP A 119 8.41 -16.88 -4.45
CA ASP A 119 7.07 -17.21 -4.89
C ASP A 119 7.03 -18.68 -5.32
N ASP A 120 6.35 -19.49 -4.53
CA ASP A 120 6.23 -20.94 -4.80
C ASP A 120 5.09 -21.25 -5.79
N ARG A 121 4.36 -20.24 -6.27
CA ARG A 121 3.34 -20.43 -7.31
C ARG A 121 4.05 -20.72 -8.63
N GLU A 122 3.53 -21.67 -9.40
CA GLU A 122 4.06 -22.02 -10.72
C GLU A 122 3.76 -20.87 -11.71
N PHE A 123 4.71 -19.94 -11.84
CA PHE A 123 4.76 -19.00 -12.95
C PHE A 123 5.72 -19.51 -14.01
N GLY A 124 5.53 -19.09 -15.28
CA GLY A 124 6.47 -19.39 -16.34
C GLY A 124 7.89 -18.89 -16.00
N GLU A 125 8.92 -19.50 -16.56
CA GLU A 125 10.35 -19.32 -16.22
C GLU A 125 10.88 -17.86 -16.19
N ASN A 126 10.08 -16.86 -16.65
CA ASN A 126 10.46 -15.45 -16.77
C ASN A 126 9.60 -14.49 -15.92
N GLU A 127 8.80 -14.94 -14.98
CA GLU A 127 7.83 -14.09 -14.25
C GLU A 127 8.23 -13.75 -12.82
N SER A 128 9.42 -14.14 -12.35
CA SER A 128 9.89 -13.72 -11.03
C SER A 128 10.26 -12.24 -11.03
N ILE A 129 9.62 -11.46 -10.17
CA ILE A 129 9.97 -10.06 -9.93
C ILE A 129 11.02 -9.95 -8.83
N ASN A 130 11.86 -8.91 -8.89
CA ASN A 130 12.80 -8.60 -7.82
C ASN A 130 12.23 -7.55 -6.85
N TYR A 131 12.95 -7.27 -5.75
CA TYR A 131 12.54 -6.31 -4.72
C TYR A 131 12.33 -4.90 -5.30
N ALA A 132 13.18 -4.45 -6.22
CA ALA A 132 13.02 -3.14 -6.85
C ALA A 132 11.73 -3.04 -7.65
N GLN A 133 11.39 -4.09 -8.42
CA GLN A 133 10.15 -4.16 -9.18
C GLN A 133 8.92 -4.23 -8.27
N LEU A 134 9.00 -4.99 -7.16
CA LEU A 134 7.94 -5.09 -6.17
C LEU A 134 7.63 -3.71 -5.55
N ILE A 135 8.66 -2.99 -5.10
CA ILE A 135 8.48 -1.65 -4.50
C ILE A 135 8.00 -0.63 -5.52
N ASN A 136 8.51 -0.65 -6.75
CA ASN A 136 7.97 0.19 -7.82
C ASN A 136 6.48 -0.10 -8.08
N GLY A 137 6.08 -1.36 -8.07
CA GLY A 137 4.67 -1.77 -8.17
C GLY A 137 3.82 -1.20 -7.02
N LEU A 138 4.31 -1.25 -5.79
CA LEU A 138 3.60 -0.69 -4.63
C LEU A 138 3.45 0.85 -4.72
N ILE A 139 4.47 1.56 -5.19
CA ILE A 139 4.39 3.01 -5.42
C ILE A 139 3.27 3.35 -6.42
N GLN A 140 3.20 2.59 -7.53
CA GLN A 140 2.14 2.75 -8.52
C GLN A 140 0.76 2.39 -7.95
N HIS A 141 0.66 1.36 -7.11
CA HIS A 141 -0.55 0.95 -6.41
C HIS A 141 -1.05 2.03 -5.46
N HIS A 142 -0.16 2.67 -4.68
CA HIS A 142 -0.49 3.83 -3.85
C HIS A 142 -1.02 5.00 -4.70
N ALA A 143 -0.36 5.35 -5.78
CA ALA A 143 -0.79 6.43 -6.68
C ALA A 143 -2.16 6.14 -7.32
N TYR A 144 -2.37 4.89 -7.77
CA TYR A 144 -3.63 4.44 -8.38
C TYR A 144 -4.81 4.58 -7.41
N HIS A 145 -4.68 4.07 -6.18
CA HIS A 145 -5.74 4.16 -5.18
C HIS A 145 -5.88 5.56 -4.58
N SER A 146 -4.81 6.35 -4.50
CA SER A 146 -4.89 7.77 -4.14
C SER A 146 -5.79 8.55 -5.10
N GLY A 147 -5.67 8.28 -6.40
CA GLY A 147 -6.56 8.85 -7.41
C GLY A 147 -8.02 8.44 -7.24
N GLN A 148 -8.29 7.19 -6.86
CA GLN A 148 -9.65 6.73 -6.56
C GLN A 148 -10.23 7.43 -5.32
N ILE A 149 -9.45 7.54 -4.24
CA ILE A 149 -9.86 8.26 -3.03
C ILE A 149 -10.18 9.73 -3.33
N ALA A 150 -9.42 10.37 -4.20
CA ALA A 150 -9.65 11.76 -4.60
C ALA A 150 -10.97 11.99 -5.35
N LEU A 151 -11.53 10.94 -5.97
CA LEU A 151 -12.79 11.01 -6.72
C LEU A 151 -14.04 10.67 -5.89
N LEU A 152 -13.85 10.08 -4.71
CA LEU A 152 -14.91 9.64 -3.80
C LEU A 152 -15.20 10.67 -2.72
#